data_d0f87206ac801d651cdbbad96d3f4d1c
#
_entry.id   d0f87206ac801d651cdbbad96d3f4d1c
#
_cell.length_a   1.000
_cell.length_b   1.000
_cell.length_c   1.000
_cell.angle_alpha   90.00
_cell.angle_beta   90.00
_cell.angle_gamma   90.00
#
_symmetry.space_group_name_H-M   'P 1'
#
loop_
_entity.id
_entity.type
_entity.pdbx_description
1 polymer ?
#
loop_
_entity_poly.entity_id
_entity_poly.type
_entity_poly.pdbx_seq_one_letter_code
_entity_poly.pdbx_strand_id
1 'polypeptide(L)'
;GQLASDAIFAMVGFATLGSFGVVLSLTLFISIMIVLTRLHRDSEMAVWQTSGLSPTAWISPVLKFAVPLVALVAVVSLFLAPWAKGKGNQYANLLKQREEISALAPGVVKETQGGKRVYFIENYSGEAGAANNIFVQLIDSEGRLSSVFAQSGRLYTDDTHGERFLLLEHGRRYEGEAGRQDFRVVEFQRYRVRIDQGLKPLSESSSKIRPTAELMTVGDQGSRGELAWRFSVPISALILALL
;
A
#
# COMPACT_ATOMS: atom_id res chain seq x y z
N GLY A 1 19.25 1.74 14.11
CA GLY A 1 17.99 2.13 14.81
C GLY A 1 17.39 3.43 14.33
N GLN A 2 18.17 4.50 14.18
CA GLN A 2 17.66 5.85 13.86
C GLN A 2 17.01 5.96 12.46
N LEU A 3 17.59 5.34 11.45
CA LEU A 3 17.07 5.38 10.07
C LEU A 3 15.71 4.66 9.91
N ALA A 4 15.42 3.65 10.75
CA ALA A 4 14.14 2.96 10.72
C ALA A 4 13.04 3.81 11.39
N SER A 5 13.37 4.54 12.47
CA SER A 5 12.43 5.44 13.11
C SER A 5 12.06 6.62 12.21
N ASP A 6 13.02 7.23 11.52
CA ASP A 6 12.77 8.36 10.60
C ASP A 6 11.85 7.95 9.43
N ALA A 7 12.04 6.74 8.90
CA ALA A 7 11.18 6.20 7.86
C ALA A 7 9.75 5.92 8.35
N ILE A 8 9.59 5.43 9.59
CA ILE A 8 8.28 5.22 10.20
C ILE A 8 7.56 6.56 10.38
N PHE A 9 8.22 7.58 10.92
CA PHE A 9 7.65 8.91 11.05
C PHE A 9 7.25 9.52 9.72
N ALA A 10 8.08 9.36 8.68
CA ALA A 10 7.73 9.79 7.33
C ALA A 10 6.49 9.08 6.79
N MET A 11 6.38 7.75 6.97
CA MET A 11 5.22 6.97 6.53
C MET A 11 3.93 7.41 7.24
N VAL A 12 3.99 7.61 8.57
CA VAL A 12 2.85 8.11 9.35
C VAL A 12 2.44 9.50 8.87
N GLY A 13 3.41 10.40 8.64
CA GLY A 13 3.17 11.74 8.10
C GLY A 13 2.47 11.70 6.74
N PHE A 14 2.94 10.88 5.81
CA PHE A 14 2.30 10.73 4.49
C PHE A 14 0.90 10.08 4.57
N ALA A 15 0.70 9.11 5.47
CA ALA A 15 -0.61 8.48 5.69
C ALA A 15 -1.62 9.51 6.24
N THR A 16 -1.21 10.32 7.21
CA THR A 16 -2.03 11.40 7.77
C THR A 16 -2.40 12.41 6.70
N LEU A 17 -1.42 12.85 5.90
CA LEU A 17 -1.64 13.79 4.80
C LEU A 17 -2.60 13.24 3.74
N GLY A 18 -2.54 11.93 3.48
CA GLY A 18 -3.47 11.24 2.57
C GLY A 18 -4.93 11.24 3.03
N SER A 19 -5.19 11.38 4.34
CA SER A 19 -6.53 11.43 4.93
C SER A 19 -7.01 12.84 5.25
N PHE A 20 -6.14 13.84 5.07
CA PHE A 20 -6.36 15.21 5.54
C PHE A 20 -7.58 15.88 4.90
N GLY A 21 -7.91 15.57 3.63
CA GLY A 21 -9.08 16.08 2.96
C GLY A 21 -10.40 15.69 3.64
N VAL A 22 -10.51 14.45 4.12
CA VAL A 22 -11.70 13.97 4.85
C VAL A 22 -11.80 14.65 6.21
N VAL A 23 -10.70 14.78 6.93
CA VAL A 23 -10.66 15.46 8.23
C VAL A 23 -11.07 16.92 8.10
N LEU A 24 -10.57 17.63 7.08
CA LEU A 24 -10.97 19.02 6.82
C LEU A 24 -12.46 19.16 6.51
N SER A 25 -13.04 18.25 5.71
CA SER A 25 -14.47 18.32 5.38
C SER A 25 -15.36 18.10 6.61
N LEU A 26 -14.98 17.16 7.49
CA LEU A 26 -15.69 16.93 8.76
C LEU A 26 -15.53 18.11 9.71
N THR A 27 -14.34 18.70 9.79
CA THR A 27 -14.09 19.88 10.63
C THR A 27 -14.92 21.07 10.17
N LEU A 28 -15.02 21.29 8.85
CA LEU A 28 -15.86 22.33 8.27
C LEU A 28 -17.33 22.14 8.65
N PHE A 29 -17.84 20.91 8.47
CA PHE A 29 -19.23 20.58 8.82
C PHE A 29 -19.51 20.82 10.32
N ILE A 30 -18.66 20.27 11.20
CA ILE A 30 -18.83 20.41 12.65
C ILE A 30 -18.79 21.90 13.06
N SER A 31 -17.86 22.67 12.48
CA SER A 31 -17.74 24.11 12.77
C SER A 31 -19.00 24.88 12.40
N ILE A 32 -19.56 24.63 11.21
CA ILE A 32 -20.81 25.25 10.76
C ILE A 32 -21.96 24.85 11.69
N MET A 33 -22.08 23.55 12.02
CA MET A 33 -23.12 23.03 12.91
C MET A 33 -23.05 23.67 14.31
N ILE A 34 -21.85 23.82 14.88
CA ILE A 34 -21.68 24.46 16.20
C ILE A 34 -22.14 25.91 16.15
N VAL A 35 -21.73 26.67 15.13
CA VAL A 35 -22.09 28.07 14.99
C VAL A 35 -23.60 28.24 14.81
N LEU A 36 -24.22 27.47 13.89
CA LEU A 36 -25.66 27.54 13.64
C LEU A 36 -26.48 27.11 14.87
N THR A 37 -26.05 26.05 15.56
CA THR A 37 -26.70 25.59 16.79
C THR A 37 -26.65 26.68 17.89
N ARG A 38 -25.49 27.35 18.02
CA ARG A 38 -25.33 28.44 18.98
C ARG A 38 -26.24 29.62 18.64
N LEU A 39 -26.26 30.08 17.40
CA LEU A 39 -27.12 31.17 16.93
C LEU A 39 -28.63 30.86 17.17
N HIS A 40 -28.99 29.59 16.99
CA HIS A 40 -30.37 29.14 17.23
C HIS A 40 -30.69 29.12 18.73
N ARG A 41 -29.81 28.58 19.55
CA ARG A 41 -29.98 28.48 21.00
C ARG A 41 -30.01 29.87 21.70
N ASP A 42 -29.21 30.78 21.23
CA ASP A 42 -29.11 32.11 21.78
C ASP A 42 -30.23 33.02 21.25
N SER A 43 -31.22 32.46 20.50
CA SER A 43 -32.37 33.15 19.90
C SER A 43 -32.01 34.30 18.93
N GLU A 44 -30.77 34.38 18.52
CA GLU A 44 -30.31 35.39 17.56
C GLU A 44 -30.99 35.24 16.21
N MET A 45 -31.25 34.00 15.76
CA MET A 45 -32.03 33.71 14.53
C MET A 45 -33.46 34.26 14.60
N ALA A 46 -34.11 34.18 15.75
CA ALA A 46 -35.46 34.69 15.94
C ALA A 46 -35.49 36.24 15.78
N VAL A 47 -34.50 36.95 16.32
CA VAL A 47 -34.39 38.40 16.18
C VAL A 47 -34.18 38.78 14.70
N TRP A 48 -33.39 38.02 13.95
CA TRP A 48 -33.16 38.28 12.53
C TRP A 48 -34.40 37.99 11.66
N GLN A 49 -35.15 36.96 11.99
CA GLN A 49 -36.42 36.65 11.31
C GLN A 49 -37.51 37.73 11.58
N THR A 50 -37.61 38.23 12.81
CA THR A 50 -38.54 39.30 13.15
C THR A 50 -38.19 40.64 12.49
N SER A 51 -36.90 40.85 12.12
CA SER A 51 -36.48 42.00 11.31
C SER A 51 -36.69 41.85 9.81
N GLY A 52 -37.38 40.76 9.37
CA GLY A 52 -37.77 40.53 7.97
C GLY A 52 -36.75 39.77 7.11
N LEU A 53 -35.70 39.20 7.73
CA LEU A 53 -34.74 38.37 7.00
C LEU A 53 -35.32 36.95 6.77
N SER A 54 -35.24 36.51 5.49
CA SER A 54 -35.63 35.16 5.12
C SER A 54 -34.71 34.10 5.77
N PRO A 55 -35.19 32.91 6.17
CA PRO A 55 -34.38 31.80 6.60
C PRO A 55 -33.27 31.41 5.62
N THR A 56 -33.47 31.61 4.31
CA THR A 56 -32.49 31.35 3.25
C THR A 56 -31.40 32.40 3.15
N ALA A 57 -31.52 33.54 3.82
CA ALA A 57 -30.51 34.60 3.83
C ALA A 57 -29.17 34.14 4.42
N TRP A 58 -29.17 33.11 5.28
CA TRP A 58 -28.00 32.52 5.90
C TRP A 58 -27.14 31.71 4.92
N ILE A 59 -27.69 31.24 3.82
CA ILE A 59 -26.97 30.45 2.81
C ILE A 59 -25.80 31.28 2.24
N SER A 60 -26.01 32.56 1.98
CA SER A 60 -24.98 33.42 1.37
C SER A 60 -23.73 33.60 2.25
N PRO A 61 -23.80 33.99 3.55
CA PRO A 61 -22.62 34.09 4.39
C PRO A 61 -21.97 32.72 4.65
N VAL A 62 -22.73 31.63 4.79
CA VAL A 62 -22.18 30.27 4.94
C VAL A 62 -21.40 29.88 3.69
N LEU A 63 -21.96 30.10 2.50
CA LEU A 63 -21.26 29.80 1.24
C LEU A 63 -20.00 30.62 1.06
N LYS A 64 -20.02 31.92 1.37
CA LYS A 64 -18.83 32.77 1.28
C LYS A 64 -17.67 32.27 2.13
N PHE A 65 -17.99 31.68 3.28
CA PHE A 65 -16.98 31.05 4.16
C PHE A 65 -16.63 29.63 3.71
N ALA A 66 -17.61 28.82 3.29
CA ALA A 66 -17.42 27.43 2.94
C ALA A 66 -16.68 27.24 1.60
N VAL A 67 -16.97 28.06 0.58
CA VAL A 67 -16.37 27.92 -0.76
C VAL A 67 -14.84 27.95 -0.75
N PRO A 68 -14.14 28.88 -0.11
CA PRO A 68 -12.68 28.87 -0.07
C PRO A 68 -12.12 27.63 0.67
N LEU A 69 -12.81 27.15 1.71
CA LEU A 69 -12.41 25.96 2.43
C LEU A 69 -12.67 24.69 1.61
N VAL A 70 -13.80 24.61 0.91
CA VAL A 70 -14.09 23.51 -0.03
C VAL A 70 -13.09 23.49 -1.17
N ALA A 71 -12.68 24.66 -1.68
CA ALA A 71 -11.61 24.75 -2.68
C ALA A 71 -10.27 24.21 -2.12
N LEU A 72 -9.94 24.54 -0.87
CA LEU A 72 -8.78 23.98 -0.18
C LEU A 72 -8.88 22.45 -0.05
N VAL A 73 -10.03 21.93 0.37
CA VAL A 73 -10.31 20.48 0.45
C VAL A 73 -10.12 19.83 -0.92
N ALA A 74 -10.60 20.46 -1.99
CA ALA A 74 -10.45 19.97 -3.35
C ALA A 74 -8.96 19.88 -3.77
N VAL A 75 -8.17 20.94 -3.50
CA VAL A 75 -6.73 20.93 -3.78
C VAL A 75 -6.03 19.81 -3.00
N VAL A 76 -6.34 19.65 -1.73
CA VAL A 76 -5.76 18.58 -0.90
C VAL A 76 -6.16 17.21 -1.42
N SER A 77 -7.42 16.98 -1.74
CA SER A 77 -7.93 15.69 -2.20
C SER A 77 -7.42 15.29 -3.58
N LEU A 78 -7.34 16.25 -4.51
CA LEU A 78 -6.99 15.98 -5.92
C LEU A 78 -5.49 15.93 -6.17
N PHE A 79 -4.68 16.69 -5.41
CA PHE A 79 -3.24 16.82 -5.64
C PHE A 79 -2.40 16.30 -4.48
N LEU A 80 -2.65 16.77 -3.27
CA LEU A 80 -1.79 16.47 -2.13
C LEU A 80 -1.93 15.01 -1.65
N ALA A 81 -3.16 14.50 -1.58
CA ALA A 81 -3.43 13.15 -1.11
C ALA A 81 -2.81 12.06 -2.03
N PRO A 82 -2.96 12.08 -3.37
CA PRO A 82 -2.31 11.09 -4.22
C PRO A 82 -0.79 11.20 -4.21
N TRP A 83 -0.23 12.41 -4.14
CA TRP A 83 1.20 12.63 -4.02
C TRP A 83 1.73 12.02 -2.70
N ALA A 84 1.07 12.28 -1.58
CA ALA A 84 1.45 11.76 -0.27
C ALA A 84 1.38 10.23 -0.23
N LYS A 85 0.31 9.63 -0.77
CA LYS A 85 0.17 8.17 -0.89
C LYS A 85 1.29 7.56 -1.75
N GLY A 86 1.64 8.20 -2.87
CA GLY A 86 2.75 7.78 -3.73
C GLY A 86 4.08 7.78 -2.99
N LYS A 87 4.40 8.87 -2.28
CA LYS A 87 5.62 8.97 -1.48
C LYS A 87 5.64 7.96 -0.33
N GLY A 88 4.54 7.80 0.39
CA GLY A 88 4.43 6.81 1.46
C GLY A 88 4.71 5.39 0.96
N ASN A 89 4.18 5.02 -0.20
CA ASN A 89 4.44 3.72 -0.81
C ASN A 89 5.90 3.55 -1.28
N GLN A 90 6.55 4.59 -1.79
CA GLN A 90 7.97 4.54 -2.12
C GLN A 90 8.81 4.23 -0.87
N TYR A 91 8.55 4.91 0.26
CA TYR A 91 9.23 4.63 1.53
C TYR A 91 8.94 3.21 2.05
N ALA A 92 7.68 2.76 1.97
CA ALA A 92 7.31 1.41 2.36
C ALA A 92 8.06 0.34 1.54
N ASN A 93 8.19 0.55 0.23
CA ASN A 93 8.93 -0.36 -0.64
C ASN A 93 10.44 -0.38 -0.34
N LEU A 94 11.03 0.79 -0.06
CA LEU A 94 12.45 0.88 0.33
C LEU A 94 12.72 0.13 1.64
N LEU A 95 11.83 0.23 2.63
CA LEU A 95 11.96 -0.51 3.88
C LEU A 95 11.84 -2.01 3.66
N LYS A 96 10.86 -2.45 2.87
CA LYS A 96 10.68 -3.86 2.52
C LYS A 96 11.89 -4.43 1.79
N GLN A 97 12.45 -3.71 0.83
CA GLN A 97 13.68 -4.13 0.14
C GLN A 97 14.86 -4.29 1.11
N ARG A 98 15.01 -3.40 2.10
CA ARG A 98 16.06 -3.51 3.12
C ARG A 98 15.83 -4.70 4.05
N GLU A 99 14.59 -4.95 4.46
CA GLU A 99 14.23 -6.14 5.24
C GLU A 99 14.51 -7.42 4.46
N GLU A 100 14.22 -7.45 3.17
CA GLU A 100 14.50 -8.59 2.30
C GLU A 100 16.01 -8.86 2.15
N ILE A 101 16.83 -7.82 2.03
CA ILE A 101 18.29 -7.96 1.97
C ILE A 101 18.85 -8.42 3.32
N SER A 102 18.37 -7.87 4.44
CA SER A 102 18.74 -8.33 5.80
C SER A 102 18.26 -9.74 6.09
N ALA A 103 17.29 -10.20 5.38
CA ALA A 103 16.69 -11.51 5.52
C ALA A 103 17.47 -12.61 4.81
N LEU A 104 18.39 -12.27 3.94
CA LEU A 104 19.38 -13.16 3.36
C LEU A 104 20.62 -13.29 4.28
N ALA A 105 20.49 -12.92 5.56
CA ALA A 105 21.56 -13.15 6.53
C ALA A 105 21.89 -14.66 6.58
N PRO A 106 23.17 -15.03 6.45
CA PRO A 106 23.62 -16.41 6.50
C PRO A 106 23.16 -17.10 7.78
N GLY A 107 22.71 -18.36 7.68
CA GLY A 107 22.32 -19.17 8.83
C GLY A 107 20.90 -18.92 9.37
N VAL A 108 20.06 -18.14 8.70
CA VAL A 108 18.69 -17.88 9.13
C VAL A 108 17.69 -18.67 8.28
N VAL A 109 16.82 -19.44 8.95
CA VAL A 109 15.67 -20.08 8.30
C VAL A 109 14.58 -19.04 8.05
N LYS A 110 14.13 -18.91 6.83
CA LYS A 110 13.02 -18.04 6.45
C LYS A 110 11.81 -18.82 5.99
N GLU A 111 10.70 -18.46 6.57
CA GLU A 111 9.39 -18.92 6.19
C GLU A 111 8.65 -17.82 5.41
N THR A 112 8.07 -18.19 4.26
CA THR A 112 7.23 -17.25 3.49
C THR A 112 5.84 -17.16 4.12
N GLN A 113 5.18 -16.01 3.98
CA GLN A 113 3.81 -15.80 4.45
C GLN A 113 2.89 -16.96 4.06
N GLY A 114 2.38 -17.67 5.08
CA GLY A 114 1.48 -18.81 4.93
C GLY A 114 2.11 -20.20 5.03
N GLY A 115 3.36 -20.33 5.48
CA GLY A 115 3.99 -21.64 5.78
C GLY A 115 4.28 -22.53 4.57
N LYS A 116 4.04 -22.05 3.35
CA LYS A 116 4.14 -22.86 2.12
C LYS A 116 5.56 -23.02 1.59
N ARG A 117 6.50 -22.23 2.06
CA ARG A 117 7.90 -22.29 1.61
C ARG A 117 8.84 -21.91 2.73
N VAL A 118 9.89 -22.68 2.91
CA VAL A 118 10.95 -22.44 3.87
C VAL A 118 12.27 -22.39 3.09
N TYR A 119 13.06 -21.36 3.33
CA TYR A 119 14.39 -21.18 2.74
C TYR A 119 15.43 -21.17 3.85
N PHE A 120 16.52 -21.89 3.64
CA PHE A 120 17.71 -21.81 4.47
C PHE A 120 18.93 -21.65 3.59
N ILE A 121 19.78 -20.68 3.89
CA ILE A 121 21.02 -20.39 3.18
C ILE A 121 22.12 -20.33 4.22
N GLU A 122 23.10 -21.23 4.13
CA GLU A 122 24.18 -21.29 5.11
C GLU A 122 25.17 -20.14 4.96
N ASN A 123 25.64 -19.88 3.75
CA ASN A 123 26.59 -18.82 3.44
C ASN A 123 26.13 -18.00 2.24
N TYR A 124 26.16 -16.68 2.39
CA TYR A 124 25.84 -15.74 1.32
C TYR A 124 27.01 -14.80 1.11
N SER A 125 27.55 -14.78 -0.10
CA SER A 125 28.62 -13.86 -0.49
C SER A 125 27.99 -12.66 -1.19
N GLY A 126 27.87 -11.53 -0.46
CA GLY A 126 27.14 -10.33 -0.91
C GLY A 126 27.66 -9.69 -2.18
N GLU A 127 28.97 -9.82 -2.48
CA GLU A 127 29.59 -9.20 -3.67
C GLU A 127 29.30 -9.94 -4.98
N ALA A 128 29.01 -11.23 -4.93
CA ALA A 128 28.74 -12.04 -6.13
C ALA A 128 27.31 -12.56 -6.25
N GLY A 129 26.42 -12.24 -5.29
CA GLY A 129 25.07 -12.79 -5.25
C GLY A 129 25.02 -14.32 -5.13
N ALA A 130 26.14 -14.95 -4.78
CA ALA A 130 26.27 -16.39 -4.68
C ALA A 130 25.96 -16.88 -3.25
N ALA A 131 25.19 -17.92 -3.17
CA ALA A 131 24.85 -18.60 -1.91
C ALA A 131 25.32 -20.05 -1.98
N ASN A 132 25.79 -20.59 -0.86
CA ASN A 132 26.21 -21.97 -0.73
C ASN A 132 25.35 -22.71 0.27
N ASN A 133 25.22 -24.03 0.07
CA ASN A 133 24.41 -24.92 0.90
C ASN A 133 22.97 -24.41 1.12
N ILE A 134 22.24 -24.44 0.03
CA ILE A 134 20.88 -23.93 -0.01
C ILE A 134 19.90 -25.07 0.22
N PHE A 135 19.01 -24.90 1.17
CA PHE A 135 17.86 -25.76 1.39
C PHE A 135 16.58 -24.97 1.12
N VAL A 136 15.72 -25.54 0.29
CA VAL A 136 14.40 -24.97 -0.02
C VAL A 136 13.34 -26.04 0.19
N GLN A 137 12.38 -25.78 1.03
CA GLN A 137 11.22 -26.62 1.23
C GLN A 137 9.99 -25.94 0.63
N LEU A 138 9.26 -26.67 -0.19
CA LEU A 138 8.09 -26.19 -0.92
C LEU A 138 6.91 -27.12 -0.61
N ILE A 139 5.76 -26.55 -0.34
CA ILE A 139 4.49 -27.27 -0.27
C ILE A 139 3.70 -26.89 -1.53
N ASP A 140 3.41 -27.88 -2.38
CA ASP A 140 2.65 -27.69 -3.61
C ASP A 140 1.17 -27.38 -3.33
N SER A 141 0.43 -26.93 -4.35
CA SER A 141 -1.03 -26.70 -4.27
C SER A 141 -1.85 -27.93 -3.84
N GLU A 142 -1.31 -29.11 -4.05
CA GLU A 142 -1.88 -30.40 -3.63
C GLU A 142 -1.44 -30.85 -2.23
N GLY A 143 -0.71 -29.97 -1.50
CA GLY A 143 -0.21 -30.30 -0.16
C GLY A 143 1.01 -31.22 -0.12
N ARG A 144 1.61 -31.53 -1.28
CA ARG A 144 2.79 -32.39 -1.36
C ARG A 144 4.06 -31.64 -0.99
N LEU A 145 4.85 -32.24 -0.12
CA LEU A 145 6.12 -31.70 0.31
C LEU A 145 7.19 -31.95 -0.75
N SER A 146 7.92 -30.91 -1.11
CA SER A 146 9.09 -31.01 -1.97
C SER A 146 10.26 -30.30 -1.30
N SER A 147 11.37 -31.02 -1.08
CA SER A 147 12.59 -30.48 -0.48
C SER A 147 13.71 -30.48 -1.51
N VAL A 148 14.38 -29.35 -1.64
CA VAL A 148 15.47 -29.15 -2.59
C VAL A 148 16.73 -28.79 -1.83
N PHE A 149 17.81 -29.52 -2.08
CA PHE A 149 19.15 -29.25 -1.57
C PHE A 149 20.06 -28.90 -2.74
N ALA A 150 20.80 -27.82 -2.65
CA ALA A 150 21.77 -27.43 -3.66
C ALA A 150 23.09 -26.95 -3.04
N GLN A 151 24.20 -27.27 -3.70
CA GLN A 151 25.54 -26.89 -3.24
C GLN A 151 25.77 -25.39 -3.42
N SER A 152 25.24 -24.83 -4.51
CA SER A 152 25.37 -23.40 -4.79
C SER A 152 24.10 -22.86 -5.46
N GLY A 153 23.92 -21.55 -5.38
CA GLY A 153 22.86 -20.87 -6.11
C GLY A 153 23.10 -19.39 -6.22
N ARG A 154 22.41 -18.79 -7.18
CA ARG A 154 22.47 -17.33 -7.44
C ARG A 154 21.08 -16.77 -7.57
N LEU A 155 20.92 -15.57 -7.04
CA LEU A 155 19.73 -14.76 -7.27
C LEU A 155 19.81 -14.15 -8.66
N TYR A 156 18.81 -14.41 -9.48
CA TYR A 156 18.67 -13.83 -10.81
C TYR A 156 17.33 -13.08 -10.89
N THR A 157 17.37 -11.86 -11.39
CA THR A 157 16.16 -11.08 -11.67
C THR A 157 15.97 -11.07 -13.18
N ASP A 158 14.80 -11.46 -13.64
CA ASP A 158 14.42 -11.35 -15.04
C ASP A 158 14.03 -9.89 -15.33
N ASP A 159 14.83 -9.21 -16.14
CA ASP A 159 14.62 -7.78 -16.49
C ASP A 159 13.35 -7.55 -17.29
N THR A 160 12.78 -8.59 -17.91
CA THR A 160 11.59 -8.47 -18.78
C THR A 160 10.30 -8.40 -17.96
N HIS A 161 10.23 -9.14 -16.85
CA HIS A 161 9.02 -9.26 -16.03
C HIS A 161 9.24 -8.85 -14.56
N GLY A 162 10.46 -8.48 -14.17
CA GLY A 162 10.81 -8.13 -12.79
C GLY A 162 10.71 -9.32 -11.82
N GLU A 163 10.60 -10.54 -12.35
CA GLU A 163 10.49 -11.76 -11.56
C GLU A 163 11.86 -12.18 -11.03
N ARG A 164 11.90 -12.58 -9.76
CA ARG A 164 13.13 -13.08 -9.13
C ARG A 164 13.14 -14.60 -9.11
N PHE A 165 14.25 -15.15 -9.55
CA PHE A 165 14.50 -16.58 -9.54
C PHE A 165 15.76 -16.89 -8.73
N LEU A 166 15.71 -18.01 -8.00
CA LEU A 166 16.87 -18.63 -7.41
C LEU A 166 17.33 -19.73 -8.37
N LEU A 167 18.46 -19.53 -9.01
CA LEU A 167 19.11 -20.53 -9.83
C LEU A 167 19.97 -21.41 -8.92
N LEU A 168 19.56 -22.63 -8.72
CA LEU A 168 20.24 -23.64 -7.92
C LEU A 168 21.14 -24.49 -8.84
N GLU A 169 22.35 -24.76 -8.38
CA GLU A 169 23.33 -25.56 -9.12
C GLU A 169 23.78 -26.76 -8.27
N HIS A 170 23.91 -27.91 -8.93
CA HIS A 170 24.35 -29.19 -8.35
C HIS A 170 23.57 -29.58 -7.11
N GLY A 171 22.36 -30.14 -7.31
CA GLY A 171 21.48 -30.47 -6.21
C GLY A 171 20.60 -31.68 -6.43
N ARG A 172 19.80 -31.96 -5.39
CA ARG A 172 18.79 -33.03 -5.37
C ARG A 172 17.46 -32.47 -4.90
N ARG A 173 16.42 -32.90 -5.59
CA ARG A 173 15.04 -32.61 -5.24
C ARG A 173 14.37 -33.89 -4.77
N TYR A 174 13.77 -33.83 -3.62
CA TYR A 174 13.01 -34.89 -2.99
C TYR A 174 11.53 -34.53 -3.09
N GLU A 175 10.70 -35.39 -3.69
CA GLU A 175 9.26 -35.18 -3.82
C GLU A 175 8.52 -36.35 -3.12
N GLY A 176 7.44 -36.00 -2.42
CA GLY A 176 6.61 -36.96 -1.71
C GLY A 176 7.08 -37.25 -0.28
N GLU A 177 6.39 -38.15 0.39
CA GLU A 177 6.71 -38.60 1.76
C GLU A 177 7.64 -39.82 1.74
N ALA A 178 8.68 -39.80 2.55
CA ALA A 178 9.61 -40.91 2.68
C ALA A 178 8.86 -42.18 3.11
N GLY A 179 9.06 -43.27 2.36
CA GLY A 179 8.41 -44.56 2.62
C GLY A 179 7.12 -44.83 1.81
N ARG A 180 6.65 -43.84 1.04
CA ARG A 180 5.54 -44.01 0.10
C ARG A 180 6.03 -44.39 -1.29
N GLN A 181 5.16 -45.02 -2.10
CA GLN A 181 5.49 -45.45 -3.49
C GLN A 181 5.69 -44.28 -4.46
N ASP A 182 5.23 -43.11 -4.11
CA ASP A 182 5.35 -41.86 -4.87
C ASP A 182 6.61 -41.05 -4.53
N PHE A 183 7.45 -41.54 -3.59
CA PHE A 183 8.71 -40.90 -3.24
C PHE A 183 9.69 -40.92 -4.43
N ARG A 184 10.08 -39.71 -4.86
CA ARG A 184 10.99 -39.53 -6.00
C ARG A 184 12.17 -38.66 -5.61
N VAL A 185 13.35 -39.05 -6.05
CA VAL A 185 14.58 -38.26 -5.94
C VAL A 185 15.02 -37.89 -7.35
N VAL A 186 15.16 -36.59 -7.61
CA VAL A 186 15.62 -36.05 -8.89
C VAL A 186 16.92 -35.33 -8.65
N GLU A 187 18.01 -35.77 -9.30
CA GLU A 187 19.28 -35.10 -9.31
C GLU A 187 19.31 -34.10 -10.48
N PHE A 188 19.77 -32.86 -10.21
CA PHE A 188 19.82 -31.80 -11.21
C PHE A 188 21.16 -31.10 -11.21
N GLN A 189 21.61 -30.67 -12.39
CA GLN A 189 22.74 -29.79 -12.53
C GLN A 189 22.38 -28.32 -12.37
N ARG A 190 21.20 -27.93 -12.86
CA ARG A 190 20.61 -26.60 -12.70
C ARG A 190 19.12 -26.72 -12.48
N TYR A 191 18.62 -26.00 -11.49
CA TYR A 191 17.21 -25.93 -11.17
C TYR A 191 16.82 -24.49 -10.84
N ARG A 192 15.77 -24.01 -11.48
CA ARG A 192 15.29 -22.66 -11.27
C ARG A 192 14.05 -22.67 -10.40
N VAL A 193 14.14 -22.04 -9.24
CA VAL A 193 13.01 -21.85 -8.32
C VAL A 193 12.57 -20.40 -8.42
N ARG A 194 11.32 -20.18 -8.74
CA ARG A 194 10.72 -18.87 -8.68
C ARG A 194 10.56 -18.47 -7.21
N ILE A 195 11.21 -17.39 -6.83
CA ILE A 195 10.98 -16.77 -5.54
C ILE A 195 9.74 -15.91 -5.72
N ASP A 196 8.56 -16.48 -5.40
CA ASP A 196 7.39 -15.66 -5.23
C ASP A 196 7.69 -14.69 -4.10
N GLN A 197 7.89 -13.46 -4.46
CA GLN A 197 7.70 -12.39 -3.52
C GLN A 197 6.25 -12.55 -3.10
N GLY A 198 5.99 -12.86 -1.84
CA GLY A 198 4.64 -12.86 -1.25
C GLY A 198 4.02 -11.45 -1.24
N LEU A 199 4.66 -10.56 -1.88
CA LEU A 199 4.25 -9.29 -2.42
C LEU A 199 3.80 -9.56 -3.86
N LYS A 200 2.48 -9.65 -4.11
CA LYS A 200 1.98 -9.02 -5.34
C LYS A 200 2.83 -7.76 -5.44
N PRO A 201 3.55 -7.52 -6.56
CA PRO A 201 4.05 -6.17 -6.79
C PRO A 201 2.85 -5.33 -6.48
N LEU A 202 2.95 -4.46 -5.48
CA LEU A 202 1.98 -3.41 -5.28
C LEU A 202 2.02 -2.76 -6.65
N SER A 203 1.11 -3.22 -7.51
CA SER A 203 1.18 -2.91 -8.92
C SER A 203 1.35 -1.42 -8.91
N GLU A 204 2.39 -0.93 -9.60
CA GLU A 204 2.51 0.50 -9.91
C GLU A 204 1.18 1.05 -10.42
N SER A 205 0.27 0.18 -10.65
CA SER A 205 -1.11 0.23 -11.09
C SER A 205 -2.16 0.43 -9.99
N SER A 206 -1.81 0.64 -8.73
CA SER A 206 -2.87 1.02 -7.79
C SER A 206 -3.37 2.41 -8.19
N SER A 207 -4.59 2.48 -8.70
CA SER A 207 -5.27 3.73 -9.08
C SER A 207 -5.19 4.80 -7.98
N LYS A 208 -5.02 4.38 -6.72
CA LYS A 208 -4.87 5.26 -5.55
C LYS A 208 -3.60 6.11 -5.52
N ILE A 209 -2.55 5.70 -6.23
CA ILE A 209 -1.22 6.36 -6.24
C ILE A 209 -1.07 7.27 -7.45
N ARG A 210 -1.79 7.00 -8.53
CA ARG A 210 -1.66 7.74 -9.78
C ARG A 210 -2.11 9.19 -9.63
N PRO A 211 -1.42 10.15 -10.28
CA PRO A 211 -1.86 11.53 -10.36
C PRO A 211 -3.28 11.63 -10.95
N THR A 212 -4.06 12.59 -10.48
CA THR A 212 -5.46 12.75 -10.93
C THR A 212 -5.55 12.97 -12.44
N ALA A 213 -4.59 13.68 -13.05
CA ALA A 213 -4.54 13.89 -14.48
C ALA A 213 -4.39 12.58 -15.29
N GLU A 214 -3.56 11.66 -14.81
CA GLU A 214 -3.36 10.34 -15.43
C GLU A 214 -4.60 9.45 -15.30
N LEU A 215 -5.29 9.51 -14.17
CA LEU A 215 -6.53 8.77 -13.97
C LEU A 215 -7.64 9.17 -14.94
N MET A 216 -7.67 10.42 -15.38
CA MET A 216 -8.65 10.91 -16.36
C MET A 216 -8.40 10.31 -17.76
N THR A 217 -7.17 9.95 -18.10
CA THR A 217 -6.80 9.40 -19.40
C THR A 217 -6.93 7.88 -19.50
N VAL A 218 -6.76 7.16 -18.40
CA VAL A 218 -6.68 5.66 -18.38
C VAL A 218 -8.06 5.01 -18.31
N GLY A 219 -9.16 5.54 -18.23
CA GLY A 219 -10.54 5.01 -18.36
C GLY A 219 -10.90 3.64 -17.75
N ASP A 220 -9.98 2.99 -16.99
CA ASP A 220 -10.16 1.72 -16.32
C ASP A 220 -11.17 1.83 -15.15
N GLN A 221 -11.85 0.73 -14.80
CA GLN A 221 -12.84 0.71 -13.70
C GLN A 221 -12.25 1.16 -12.36
N GLY A 222 -11.02 0.74 -12.05
CA GLY A 222 -10.31 1.16 -10.85
C GLY A 222 -10.02 2.67 -10.83
N SER A 223 -9.65 3.23 -11.98
CA SER A 223 -9.38 4.66 -12.16
C SER A 223 -10.64 5.51 -12.02
N ARG A 224 -11.77 5.05 -12.57
CA ARG A 224 -13.08 5.74 -12.43
C ARG A 224 -13.56 5.74 -10.98
N GLY A 225 -13.43 4.64 -10.25
CA GLY A 225 -13.78 4.56 -8.84
C GLY A 225 -12.95 5.50 -7.97
N GLU A 226 -11.65 5.56 -8.20
CA GLU A 226 -10.77 6.48 -7.47
C GLU A 226 -11.04 7.95 -7.81
N LEU A 227 -11.32 8.28 -9.07
CA LEU A 227 -11.75 9.64 -9.47
C LEU A 227 -13.05 10.02 -8.77
N ALA A 228 -14.06 9.15 -8.82
CA ALA A 228 -15.34 9.39 -8.14
C ALA A 228 -15.11 9.66 -6.63
N TRP A 229 -14.24 8.87 -5.98
CA TRP A 229 -13.88 9.09 -4.58
C TRP A 229 -13.22 10.45 -4.34
N ARG A 230 -12.24 10.84 -5.16
CA ARG A 230 -11.52 12.12 -5.00
C ARG A 230 -12.42 13.34 -5.19
N PHE A 231 -13.38 13.27 -6.12
CA PHE A 231 -14.35 14.33 -6.33
C PHE A 231 -15.48 14.32 -5.29
N SER A 232 -15.85 13.15 -4.79
CA SER A 232 -16.91 13.06 -3.76
C SER A 232 -16.54 13.80 -2.47
N VAL A 233 -15.27 13.84 -2.08
CA VAL A 233 -14.83 14.51 -0.84
C VAL A 233 -15.13 16.02 -0.86
N PRO A 234 -14.73 16.83 -1.84
CA PRO A 234 -15.08 18.25 -1.87
C PRO A 234 -16.56 18.49 -2.13
N ILE A 235 -17.23 17.65 -2.92
CA ILE A 235 -18.67 17.76 -3.16
C ILE A 235 -19.45 17.49 -1.87
N SER A 236 -19.09 16.44 -1.12
CA SER A 236 -19.72 16.15 0.18
C SER A 236 -19.48 17.26 1.19
N ALA A 237 -18.27 17.85 1.20
CA ALA A 237 -17.97 19.01 2.05
C ALA A 237 -18.88 20.21 1.74
N LEU A 238 -19.16 20.47 0.45
CA LEU A 238 -20.09 21.54 0.04
C LEU A 238 -21.53 21.22 0.45
N ILE A 239 -21.98 20.00 0.20
CA ILE A 239 -23.36 19.57 0.58
C ILE A 239 -23.52 19.66 2.11
N LEU A 240 -22.56 19.16 2.88
CA LEU A 240 -22.60 19.22 4.35
C LEU A 240 -22.54 20.65 4.88
N ALA A 241 -21.94 21.60 4.15
CA ALA A 241 -21.94 23.01 4.53
C ALA A 241 -23.30 23.69 4.31
N LEU A 242 -24.16 23.12 3.43
CA LEU A 242 -25.49 23.66 3.11
C LEU A 242 -26.63 22.98 3.87
N LEU A 243 -26.37 21.86 4.52
CA LEU A 243 -27.33 21.06 5.25
C LEU A 243 -27.56 21.59 6.65
#